data_29adfd3b75d9ddc4bededea77532724a
#
_entry.id   29adfd3b75d9ddc4bededea77532724a
#
_cell.length_a   1.000
_cell.length_b   1.000
_cell.length_c   1.000
_cell.angle_alpha   90.00
_cell.angle_beta   90.00
_cell.angle_gamma   90.00
#
_symmetry.space_group_name_H-M   'P 1'
#
loop_
_entity.id
_entity.type
_entity.pdbx_description
1 polymer ?
#
loop_
_entity_poly.entity_id
_entity_poly.type
_entity_poly.pdbx_seq_one_letter_code
_entity_poly.pdbx_strand_id
1 'polypeptide(L)'
;MDVDHLGDDERDTQRLCVVGTYRTNTENNCLPVWLEKIKESSTMNVENIAIEKMPLSDSNLVISEVLGLSERHTRELTQVAYTKTLGNVLCLREFLRNLVDEEILYFSLADKRWRWEIDEVKFMSVDDDIANLVTKKIIRMPADVQRALTVASCFGARLEESSLRIMIECERFQDIIPRLEFATQEGMMGKEGQSFRFPHDMVQQAGELALSLSRFLSGPFIDSILQRTSY
;
A
#
# COMPACT_ATOMS: atom_id res chain seq x y z
N MET A 1 9.64 -43.53 28.38
CA MET A 1 10.29 -42.39 27.77
C MET A 1 9.51 -41.19 28.20
N ASP A 2 10.09 -40.50 29.15
CA ASP A 2 9.44 -39.48 29.95
C ASP A 2 9.18 -38.21 29.14
N VAL A 3 7.97 -37.71 29.24
CA VAL A 3 7.47 -36.46 28.61
C VAL A 3 7.29 -35.40 29.71
N ASP A 4 8.22 -35.36 30.66
CA ASP A 4 8.21 -34.44 31.82
C ASP A 4 9.29 -33.37 31.72
N HIS A 5 9.28 -32.53 30.65
CA HIS A 5 10.08 -31.30 30.61
C HIS A 5 9.42 -30.21 29.76
N LEU A 6 8.14 -29.95 30.02
CA LEU A 6 7.43 -28.75 29.51
C LEU A 6 6.76 -27.98 30.67
N GLY A 7 7.51 -27.76 31.71
CA GLY A 7 7.01 -27.02 32.86
C GLY A 7 8.03 -26.08 33.39
N ASP A 8 8.15 -24.86 32.81
CA ASP A 8 8.61 -23.64 33.53
C ASP A 8 8.49 -22.34 32.69
N ASP A 9 7.96 -22.41 31.46
CA ASP A 9 7.82 -21.19 30.62
C ASP A 9 6.47 -20.44 30.76
N GLU A 10 5.55 -20.89 31.63
CA GLU A 10 4.27 -20.20 31.82
C GLU A 10 4.36 -18.84 32.50
N ARG A 11 5.49 -18.50 33.12
CA ARG A 11 5.62 -17.23 33.86
C ARG A 11 6.06 -16.05 32.99
N ASP A 12 6.68 -16.28 31.84
CA ASP A 12 7.16 -15.21 30.95
C ASP A 12 6.10 -14.71 29.98
N THR A 13 5.05 -15.49 29.73
CA THR A 13 3.95 -15.10 28.81
C THR A 13 2.96 -14.09 29.37
N GLN A 14 3.00 -13.77 30.68
CA GLN A 14 2.09 -12.81 31.32
C GLN A 14 2.29 -11.34 30.86
N ARG A 15 3.32 -11.06 30.06
CA ARG A 15 3.62 -9.71 29.56
C ARG A 15 3.66 -9.66 28.03
N LEU A 16 3.13 -10.66 27.34
CA LEU A 16 3.12 -10.69 25.89
C LEU A 16 1.93 -9.87 25.36
N CYS A 17 2.19 -8.88 24.53
CA CYS A 17 1.20 -8.16 23.74
C CYS A 17 1.39 -8.54 22.26
N VAL A 18 0.35 -9.08 21.65
CA VAL A 18 0.35 -9.42 20.23
C VAL A 18 -0.58 -8.47 19.51
N VAL A 19 -0.08 -7.75 18.51
CA VAL A 19 -0.88 -6.88 17.65
C VAL A 19 -0.91 -7.50 16.25
N GLY A 20 -2.13 -7.79 15.77
CA GLY A 20 -2.34 -8.34 14.44
C GLY A 20 -3.30 -7.47 13.64
N THR A 21 -3.09 -7.37 12.32
CA THR A 21 -4.01 -6.72 11.40
C THR A 21 -4.54 -7.72 10.39
N TYR A 22 -5.83 -7.61 10.06
CA TYR A 22 -6.45 -8.49 9.06
C TYR A 22 -7.56 -7.77 8.31
N ARG A 23 -7.88 -8.26 7.12
CA ARG A 23 -9.03 -7.80 6.34
C ARG A 23 -10.25 -8.64 6.63
N THR A 24 -11.39 -7.99 6.86
CA THR A 24 -12.67 -8.67 7.12
C THR A 24 -13.28 -9.30 5.86
N ASN A 25 -12.89 -8.85 4.65
CA ASN A 25 -13.51 -9.22 3.37
C ASN A 25 -12.76 -10.34 2.61
N THR A 26 -11.88 -11.09 3.26
CA THR A 26 -11.12 -12.15 2.59
C THR A 26 -11.88 -13.46 2.68
N GLU A 27 -12.24 -14.07 1.54
CA GLU A 27 -13.05 -15.31 1.43
C GLU A 27 -12.42 -16.51 2.10
N ASN A 28 -11.35 -16.61 2.68
CA ASN A 28 -10.76 -17.74 3.41
C ASN A 28 -10.12 -17.31 4.74
N ASN A 29 -10.69 -16.32 5.39
CA ASN A 29 -10.14 -15.79 6.63
C ASN A 29 -10.53 -16.70 7.81
N CYS A 30 -9.63 -17.58 8.24
CA CYS A 30 -9.84 -18.39 9.45
C CYS A 30 -9.63 -17.61 10.75
N LEU A 31 -9.12 -16.37 10.66
CA LEU A 31 -8.72 -15.57 11.80
C LEU A 31 -9.90 -15.20 12.75
N PRO A 32 -11.10 -14.84 12.24
CA PRO A 32 -12.24 -14.58 13.12
C PRO A 32 -12.62 -15.78 14.01
N VAL A 33 -12.61 -16.99 13.42
CA VAL A 33 -12.90 -18.23 14.16
C VAL A 33 -11.83 -18.52 15.22
N TRP A 34 -10.58 -18.23 14.91
CA TRP A 34 -9.46 -18.41 15.82
C TRP A 34 -9.51 -17.39 16.97
N LEU A 35 -9.85 -16.12 16.68
CA LEU A 35 -10.03 -15.06 17.68
C LEU A 35 -11.18 -15.36 18.64
N GLU A 36 -12.28 -15.95 18.16
CA GLU A 36 -13.39 -16.39 19.03
C GLU A 36 -12.93 -17.47 20.01
N LYS A 37 -12.18 -18.46 19.54
CA LYS A 37 -11.59 -19.51 20.39
C LYS A 37 -10.67 -18.96 21.46
N ILE A 38 -9.86 -17.95 21.14
CA ILE A 38 -8.99 -17.28 22.14
C ILE A 38 -9.82 -16.53 23.17
N LYS A 39 -10.87 -15.82 22.76
CA LYS A 39 -11.77 -15.11 23.67
C LYS A 39 -12.48 -16.06 24.64
N GLU A 40 -12.86 -17.25 24.17
CA GLU A 40 -13.50 -18.28 24.99
C GLU A 40 -12.53 -18.88 26.03
N SER A 41 -11.22 -18.89 25.75
CA SER A 41 -10.24 -19.49 26.65
C SER A 41 -9.92 -18.68 27.91
N SER A 42 -10.46 -17.48 28.08
CA SER A 42 -10.32 -16.58 29.24
C SER A 42 -8.89 -16.23 29.68
N THR A 43 -7.89 -16.71 28.96
CA THR A 43 -6.46 -16.51 29.33
C THR A 43 -5.85 -15.26 28.74
N MET A 44 -6.47 -14.67 27.69
CA MET A 44 -5.99 -13.46 27.02
C MET A 44 -7.09 -12.41 26.93
N ASN A 45 -6.71 -11.16 27.16
CA ASN A 45 -7.59 -10.03 26.84
C ASN A 45 -7.46 -9.71 25.34
N VAL A 46 -8.54 -9.90 24.58
CA VAL A 46 -8.57 -9.64 23.13
C VAL A 46 -9.39 -8.39 22.86
N GLU A 47 -8.72 -7.36 22.40
CA GLU A 47 -9.37 -6.13 21.93
C GLU A 47 -9.39 -6.12 20.38
N ASN A 48 -10.56 -5.85 19.82
CA ASN A 48 -10.73 -5.76 18.36
C ASN A 48 -11.05 -4.31 18.00
N ILE A 49 -10.12 -3.69 17.25
CA ILE A 49 -10.24 -2.32 16.76
C ILE A 49 -10.63 -2.35 15.30
N ALA A 50 -11.88 -1.99 15.01
CA ALA A 50 -12.34 -1.86 13.62
C ALA A 50 -11.84 -0.53 13.02
N ILE A 51 -11.07 -0.62 11.93
CA ILE A 51 -10.66 0.57 11.17
C ILE A 51 -11.66 0.76 10.03
N GLU A 52 -12.48 1.78 10.15
CA GLU A 52 -13.51 2.11 9.18
C GLU A 52 -13.03 3.17 8.18
N LYS A 53 -13.86 3.46 7.18
CA LYS A 53 -13.64 4.55 6.24
C LYS A 53 -13.66 5.88 6.98
N MET A 54 -12.77 6.80 6.58
CA MET A 54 -12.70 8.13 7.17
C MET A 54 -14.00 8.90 6.90
N PRO A 55 -14.64 9.52 7.92
CA PRO A 55 -15.80 10.37 7.71
C PRO A 55 -15.49 11.61 6.87
N LEU A 56 -16.53 12.21 6.29
CA LEU A 56 -16.39 13.45 5.51
C LEU A 56 -15.78 14.60 6.34
N SER A 57 -16.17 14.73 7.62
CA SER A 57 -15.60 15.71 8.54
C SER A 57 -14.11 15.58 8.70
N ASP A 58 -13.64 14.36 8.95
CA ASP A 58 -12.23 14.06 9.18
C ASP A 58 -11.42 14.20 7.88
N SER A 59 -12.02 13.81 6.75
CA SER A 59 -11.44 14.06 5.42
C SER A 59 -11.24 15.55 5.17
N ASN A 60 -12.20 16.41 5.60
CA ASN A 60 -12.07 17.86 5.48
C ASN A 60 -10.99 18.42 6.39
N LEU A 61 -10.90 17.92 7.61
CA LEU A 61 -9.84 18.29 8.54
C LEU A 61 -8.47 17.98 7.95
N VAL A 62 -8.25 16.76 7.46
CA VAL A 62 -7.00 16.34 6.83
C VAL A 62 -6.65 17.23 5.63
N ILE A 63 -7.60 17.49 4.72
CA ILE A 63 -7.33 18.35 3.55
C ILE A 63 -7.02 19.79 3.99
N SER A 64 -7.73 20.32 4.99
CA SER A 64 -7.49 21.66 5.51
C SER A 64 -6.09 21.81 6.11
N GLU A 65 -5.65 20.83 6.88
CA GLU A 65 -4.30 20.80 7.47
C GLU A 65 -3.21 20.66 6.40
N VAL A 66 -3.37 19.75 5.45
CA VAL A 66 -2.40 19.54 4.36
C VAL A 66 -2.23 20.80 3.51
N LEU A 67 -3.33 21.51 3.22
CA LEU A 67 -3.28 22.73 2.39
C LEU A 67 -3.01 24.00 3.21
N GLY A 68 -2.98 23.93 4.54
CA GLY A 68 -2.83 25.10 5.42
C GLY A 68 -3.98 26.11 5.27
N LEU A 69 -5.20 25.61 5.01
CA LEU A 69 -6.40 26.41 4.81
C LEU A 69 -7.45 26.10 5.87
N SER A 70 -8.43 26.98 6.05
CA SER A 70 -9.55 26.67 6.97
C SER A 70 -10.47 25.62 6.34
N GLU A 71 -11.10 24.79 7.18
CA GLU A 71 -12.09 23.78 6.78
C GLU A 71 -13.25 24.34 5.94
N ARG A 72 -13.59 25.63 6.18
CA ARG A 72 -14.62 26.31 5.39
C ARG A 72 -14.21 26.49 3.93
N HIS A 73 -12.92 26.75 3.67
CA HIS A 73 -12.40 26.93 2.31
C HIS A 73 -12.27 25.59 1.58
N THR A 74 -11.88 24.54 2.28
CA THR A 74 -11.65 23.22 1.68
C THR A 74 -12.91 22.37 1.53
N ARG A 75 -14.03 22.78 2.14
CA ARG A 75 -15.27 22.02 2.19
C ARG A 75 -15.75 21.54 0.82
N GLU A 76 -15.77 22.42 -0.19
CA GLU A 76 -16.26 22.06 -1.52
C GLU A 76 -15.30 21.07 -2.21
N LEU A 77 -13.99 21.31 -2.15
CA LEU A 77 -12.96 20.36 -2.61
C LEU A 77 -13.11 19.01 -1.94
N THR A 78 -13.27 19.02 -0.61
CA THR A 78 -13.46 17.78 0.16
C THR A 78 -14.73 17.04 -0.24
N GLN A 79 -15.83 17.74 -0.46
CA GLN A 79 -17.08 17.12 -0.90
C GLN A 79 -16.88 16.35 -2.21
N VAL A 80 -16.22 16.97 -3.19
CA VAL A 80 -15.92 16.33 -4.48
C VAL A 80 -14.95 15.17 -4.29
N ALA A 81 -13.85 15.37 -3.54
CA ALA A 81 -12.88 14.33 -3.24
C ALA A 81 -13.52 13.13 -2.52
N TYR A 82 -14.39 13.40 -1.56
CA TYR A 82 -15.08 12.35 -0.78
C TYR A 82 -16.03 11.51 -1.62
N THR A 83 -16.82 12.12 -2.52
CA THR A 83 -17.70 11.36 -3.41
C THR A 83 -16.93 10.39 -4.32
N LYS A 84 -15.68 10.73 -4.63
CA LYS A 84 -14.80 9.95 -5.49
C LYS A 84 -13.99 8.88 -4.73
N THR A 85 -13.66 9.12 -3.47
CA THR A 85 -12.78 8.26 -2.67
C THR A 85 -13.51 7.46 -1.60
N LEU A 86 -14.76 7.81 -1.33
CA LEU A 86 -15.64 7.21 -0.33
C LEU A 86 -14.97 7.06 1.05
N GLY A 87 -14.13 8.04 1.43
CA GLY A 87 -13.42 8.03 2.69
C GLY A 87 -12.24 7.07 2.78
N ASN A 88 -11.79 6.50 1.67
CA ASN A 88 -10.56 5.72 1.66
C ASN A 88 -9.35 6.66 1.65
N VAL A 89 -8.52 6.57 2.70
CA VAL A 89 -7.36 7.45 2.92
C VAL A 89 -6.33 7.36 1.80
N LEU A 90 -6.08 6.15 1.29
CA LEU A 90 -5.14 5.95 0.18
C LEU A 90 -5.66 6.61 -1.09
N CYS A 91 -6.95 6.41 -1.40
CA CYS A 91 -7.58 7.06 -2.53
C CYS A 91 -7.53 8.58 -2.44
N LEU A 92 -7.83 9.10 -1.26
CA LEU A 92 -7.83 10.54 -1.03
C LEU A 92 -6.43 11.12 -1.26
N ARG A 93 -5.40 10.47 -0.73
CA ARG A 93 -4.01 10.88 -0.94
C ARG A 93 -3.62 10.86 -2.42
N GLU A 94 -3.91 9.78 -3.13
CA GLU A 94 -3.56 9.66 -4.54
C GLU A 94 -4.40 10.61 -5.41
N PHE A 95 -5.67 10.83 -5.04
CA PHE A 95 -6.51 11.82 -5.72
C PHE A 95 -5.94 13.24 -5.59
N LEU A 96 -5.59 13.68 -4.38
CA LEU A 96 -4.99 15.00 -4.17
C LEU A 96 -3.65 15.13 -4.91
N ARG A 97 -2.84 14.07 -4.93
CA ARG A 97 -1.58 14.05 -5.65
C ARG A 97 -1.80 14.19 -7.16
N ASN A 98 -2.77 13.47 -7.72
CA ASN A 98 -3.13 13.61 -9.13
C ASN A 98 -3.61 15.04 -9.47
N LEU A 99 -4.35 15.70 -8.58
CA LEU A 99 -4.75 17.10 -8.79
C LEU A 99 -3.53 18.03 -8.86
N VAL A 100 -2.46 17.74 -8.10
CA VAL A 100 -1.21 18.50 -8.15
C VAL A 100 -0.42 18.18 -9.42
N ASP A 101 -0.32 16.90 -9.79
CA ASP A 101 0.41 16.44 -10.97
C ASP A 101 -0.20 16.97 -12.29
N GLU A 102 -1.53 17.15 -12.33
CA GLU A 102 -2.27 17.74 -13.47
C GLU A 102 -2.41 19.28 -13.36
N GLU A 103 -1.73 19.91 -12.40
CA GLU A 103 -1.75 21.36 -12.16
C GLU A 103 -3.14 21.96 -11.85
N ILE A 104 -4.14 21.11 -11.51
CA ILE A 104 -5.49 21.51 -11.11
C ILE A 104 -5.48 22.08 -9.68
N LEU A 105 -4.68 21.47 -8.79
CA LEU A 105 -4.40 21.94 -7.44
C LEU A 105 -2.96 22.47 -7.40
N TYR A 106 -2.79 23.77 -7.31
CA TYR A 106 -1.50 24.42 -7.39
C TYR A 106 -1.29 25.47 -6.29
N PHE A 107 -0.04 25.72 -5.93
CA PHE A 107 0.29 26.79 -5.00
C PHE A 107 0.51 28.10 -5.73
N SER A 108 -0.37 29.09 -5.50
CA SER A 108 -0.24 30.44 -6.05
C SER A 108 0.80 31.24 -5.26
N LEU A 109 1.91 31.58 -5.90
CA LEU A 109 2.95 32.42 -5.29
C LEU A 109 2.45 33.84 -5.03
N ALA A 110 1.54 34.35 -5.86
CA ALA A 110 0.95 35.69 -5.71
C ALA A 110 0.07 35.78 -4.46
N ASP A 111 -0.77 34.77 -4.23
CA ASP A 111 -1.69 34.71 -3.10
C ASP A 111 -1.08 34.02 -1.87
N LYS A 112 0.10 33.39 -2.02
CA LYS A 112 0.77 32.56 -1.02
C LYS A 112 -0.13 31.48 -0.41
N ARG A 113 -0.95 30.85 -1.26
CA ARG A 113 -1.89 29.79 -0.85
C ARG A 113 -2.19 28.82 -1.98
N TRP A 114 -2.73 27.67 -1.63
CA TRP A 114 -3.24 26.70 -2.57
C TRP A 114 -4.51 27.20 -3.26
N ARG A 115 -4.60 26.91 -4.56
CA ARG A 115 -5.72 27.25 -5.44
C ARG A 115 -6.11 26.02 -6.25
N TRP A 116 -7.36 25.97 -6.65
CA TRP A 116 -7.91 24.95 -7.54
C TRP A 116 -9.14 25.49 -8.27
N GLU A 117 -9.44 24.89 -9.43
CA GLU A 117 -10.66 25.16 -10.16
C GLU A 117 -11.64 24.00 -9.91
N ILE A 118 -12.71 24.26 -9.17
CA ILE A 118 -13.62 23.21 -8.69
C ILE A 118 -14.29 22.41 -9.81
N ASP A 119 -14.56 23.04 -10.93
CA ASP A 119 -15.17 22.37 -12.07
C ASP A 119 -14.19 21.40 -12.73
N GLU A 120 -12.91 21.72 -12.81
CA GLU A 120 -11.87 20.80 -13.25
C GLU A 120 -11.72 19.63 -12.28
N VAL A 121 -11.77 19.87 -10.97
CA VAL A 121 -11.78 18.81 -9.96
C VAL A 121 -12.96 17.86 -10.12
N LYS A 122 -14.15 18.40 -10.44
CA LYS A 122 -15.37 17.59 -10.71
C LYS A 122 -15.21 16.74 -11.98
N PHE A 123 -14.61 17.30 -13.02
CA PHE A 123 -14.37 16.61 -14.29
C PHE A 123 -13.27 15.55 -14.22
N MET A 124 -12.36 15.65 -13.26
CA MET A 124 -11.39 14.58 -13.07
C MET A 124 -12.11 13.26 -12.83
N SER A 125 -12.01 12.37 -13.80
CA SER A 125 -12.49 11.00 -13.60
C SER A 125 -11.62 10.34 -12.55
N VAL A 126 -12.20 10.01 -11.41
CA VAL A 126 -11.65 8.94 -10.61
C VAL A 126 -12.20 7.68 -11.25
N ASP A 127 -11.36 6.89 -11.87
CA ASP A 127 -11.73 5.52 -12.17
C ASP A 127 -12.21 4.92 -10.83
N ASP A 128 -13.38 4.29 -10.87
CA ASP A 128 -14.07 3.76 -9.67
C ASP A 128 -13.22 2.74 -8.89
N ASP A 129 -12.03 2.45 -9.37
CA ASP A 129 -11.09 1.50 -8.79
C ASP A 129 -9.74 2.17 -8.49
N ILE A 130 -9.33 2.11 -7.22
CA ILE A 130 -8.03 2.57 -6.74
C ILE A 130 -6.89 1.89 -7.50
N ALA A 131 -7.09 0.63 -7.90
CA ALA A 131 -6.14 -0.13 -8.70
C ALA A 131 -5.82 0.61 -10.01
N ASN A 132 -6.82 1.27 -10.63
CA ASN A 132 -6.62 2.05 -11.84
C ASN A 132 -5.79 3.31 -11.61
N LEU A 133 -5.96 4.01 -10.48
CA LEU A 133 -5.15 5.18 -10.15
C LEU A 133 -3.68 4.78 -9.95
N VAL A 134 -3.44 3.72 -9.19
CA VAL A 134 -2.10 3.19 -8.96
C VAL A 134 -1.50 2.66 -10.27
N THR A 135 -2.28 1.95 -11.08
CA THR A 135 -1.86 1.43 -12.39
C THR A 135 -1.47 2.56 -13.34
N LYS A 136 -2.26 3.63 -13.43
CA LYS A 136 -1.93 4.82 -14.23
C LYS A 136 -0.61 5.45 -13.78
N LYS A 137 -0.37 5.53 -12.47
CA LYS A 137 0.90 6.04 -11.95
C LYS A 137 2.07 5.14 -12.33
N ILE A 138 1.93 3.81 -12.22
CA ILE A 138 2.96 2.85 -12.64
C ILE A 138 3.24 2.98 -14.15
N ILE A 139 2.21 3.11 -14.98
CA ILE A 139 2.36 3.23 -16.45
C ILE A 139 3.11 4.52 -16.84
N ARG A 140 2.99 5.60 -16.07
CA ARG A 140 3.71 6.86 -16.30
C ARG A 140 5.18 6.81 -15.88
N MET A 141 5.60 5.82 -15.10
CA MET A 141 6.99 5.66 -14.69
C MET A 141 7.88 5.20 -15.86
N PRO A 142 9.21 5.40 -15.76
CA PRO A 142 10.15 4.80 -16.70
C PRO A 142 9.97 3.29 -16.86
N ALA A 143 10.09 2.78 -18.08
CA ALA A 143 9.80 1.37 -18.39
C ALA A 143 10.65 0.36 -17.60
N ASP A 144 11.84 0.76 -17.18
CA ASP A 144 12.73 -0.05 -16.36
C ASP A 144 12.27 -0.09 -14.89
N VAL A 145 11.69 1.00 -14.37
CA VAL A 145 11.06 1.05 -13.03
C VAL A 145 9.79 0.22 -13.03
N GLN A 146 8.97 0.31 -14.08
CA GLN A 146 7.78 -0.54 -14.24
C GLN A 146 8.16 -2.02 -14.18
N ARG A 147 9.21 -2.44 -14.91
CA ARG A 147 9.72 -3.82 -14.86
C ARG A 147 10.20 -4.22 -13.47
N ALA A 148 10.89 -3.33 -12.76
CA ALA A 148 11.36 -3.62 -11.41
C ALA A 148 10.20 -3.83 -10.43
N LEU A 149 9.17 -2.98 -10.48
CA LEU A 149 7.94 -3.14 -9.68
C LEU A 149 7.20 -4.44 -10.01
N THR A 150 7.11 -4.76 -11.29
CA THR A 150 6.50 -5.98 -11.78
C THR A 150 7.21 -7.23 -11.25
N VAL A 151 8.54 -7.24 -11.30
CA VAL A 151 9.33 -8.36 -10.76
C VAL A 151 9.18 -8.42 -9.24
N ALA A 152 9.23 -7.28 -8.55
CA ALA A 152 9.04 -7.23 -7.11
C ALA A 152 7.67 -7.79 -6.67
N SER A 153 6.58 -7.52 -7.41
CA SER A 153 5.24 -8.01 -7.09
C SER A 153 5.12 -9.54 -7.12
N CYS A 154 5.94 -10.23 -7.94
CA CYS A 154 5.99 -11.68 -7.99
C CYS A 154 6.50 -12.33 -6.68
N PHE A 155 7.22 -11.58 -5.84
CA PHE A 155 7.73 -12.05 -4.56
C PHE A 155 6.77 -11.78 -3.39
N GLY A 156 5.59 -11.25 -3.67
CA GLY A 156 4.58 -10.92 -2.66
C GLY A 156 4.70 -9.50 -2.13
N ALA A 157 4.14 -9.28 -0.93
CA ALA A 157 4.08 -7.94 -0.33
C ALA A 157 5.45 -7.38 0.07
N ARG A 158 6.45 -8.25 0.22
CA ARG A 158 7.80 -7.88 0.65
C ARG A 158 8.85 -8.60 -0.17
N LEU A 159 9.84 -7.84 -0.64
CA LEU A 159 11.02 -8.33 -1.33
C LEU A 159 12.21 -8.30 -0.37
N GLU A 160 12.61 -9.47 0.08
CA GLU A 160 13.68 -9.64 1.06
C GLU A 160 15.08 -9.42 0.44
N GLU A 161 16.05 -9.04 1.28
CA GLU A 161 17.44 -8.84 0.87
C GLU A 161 18.03 -10.10 0.20
N SER A 162 17.71 -11.29 0.70
CA SER A 162 18.15 -12.56 0.11
C SER A 162 17.71 -12.71 -1.35
N SER A 163 16.46 -12.39 -1.64
CA SER A 163 15.90 -12.41 -3.00
C SER A 163 16.56 -11.36 -3.90
N LEU A 164 16.81 -10.16 -3.38
CA LEU A 164 17.53 -9.11 -4.09
C LEU A 164 18.94 -9.53 -4.47
N ARG A 165 19.68 -10.19 -3.56
CA ARG A 165 21.04 -10.68 -3.84
C ARG A 165 21.05 -11.67 -5.00
N ILE A 166 20.11 -12.62 -5.02
CA ILE A 166 19.97 -13.58 -6.11
C ILE A 166 19.65 -12.87 -7.44
N MET A 167 18.81 -11.84 -7.40
CA MET A 167 18.44 -11.08 -8.61
C MET A 167 19.61 -10.31 -9.18
N ILE A 168 20.44 -9.67 -8.35
CA ILE A 168 21.59 -8.87 -8.78
C ILE A 168 22.65 -9.73 -9.49
N GLU A 169 22.78 -11.02 -9.15
CA GLU A 169 23.66 -11.96 -9.83
C GLU A 169 23.26 -12.18 -11.31
N CYS A 170 22.01 -11.86 -11.67
CA CYS A 170 21.55 -11.90 -13.05
C CYS A 170 21.82 -10.56 -13.73
N GLU A 171 22.57 -10.55 -14.84
CA GLU A 171 22.89 -9.34 -15.62
C GLU A 171 21.67 -8.46 -15.92
N ARG A 172 20.49 -9.07 -16.07
CA ARG A 172 19.22 -8.40 -16.37
C ARG A 172 18.68 -7.54 -15.25
N PHE A 173 19.10 -7.78 -13.99
CA PHE A 173 18.58 -7.13 -12.79
C PHE A 173 19.65 -6.47 -11.93
N GLN A 174 20.87 -6.29 -12.45
CA GLN A 174 21.97 -5.64 -11.72
C GLN A 174 21.56 -4.26 -11.16
N ASP A 175 20.73 -3.53 -11.90
CA ASP A 175 20.26 -2.18 -11.51
C ASP A 175 18.87 -2.19 -10.86
N ILE A 176 18.40 -3.32 -10.30
CA ILE A 176 17.06 -3.40 -9.72
C ILE A 176 16.92 -2.48 -8.49
N ILE A 177 17.96 -2.38 -7.66
CA ILE A 177 17.94 -1.58 -6.42
C ILE A 177 17.71 -0.10 -6.71
N PRO A 178 18.48 0.60 -7.58
CA PRO A 178 18.21 2.00 -7.91
C PRO A 178 16.80 2.24 -8.46
N ARG A 179 16.23 1.28 -9.20
CA ARG A 179 14.88 1.37 -9.76
C ARG A 179 13.81 1.24 -8.67
N LEU A 180 14.00 0.35 -7.70
CA LEU A 180 13.11 0.22 -6.55
C LEU A 180 13.24 1.42 -5.60
N GLU A 181 14.42 2.01 -5.47
CA GLU A 181 14.62 3.26 -4.73
C GLU A 181 13.89 4.43 -5.38
N PHE A 182 13.92 4.53 -6.71
CA PHE A 182 13.10 5.50 -7.43
C PHE A 182 11.60 5.28 -7.17
N ALA A 183 11.13 4.03 -7.26
CA ALA A 183 9.75 3.68 -6.94
C ALA A 183 9.38 4.01 -5.47
N THR A 184 10.35 3.95 -4.57
CA THR A 184 10.18 4.35 -3.16
C THR A 184 10.00 5.86 -3.02
N GLN A 185 10.79 6.67 -3.74
CA GLN A 185 10.64 8.13 -3.77
C GLN A 185 9.26 8.53 -4.32
N GLU A 186 8.78 7.80 -5.32
CA GLU A 186 7.44 7.98 -5.88
C GLU A 186 6.31 7.43 -4.98
N GLY A 187 6.63 6.82 -3.84
CA GLY A 187 5.67 6.29 -2.88
C GLY A 187 4.99 4.98 -3.29
N MET A 188 5.55 4.27 -4.29
CA MET A 188 5.06 2.95 -4.73
C MET A 188 5.66 1.81 -3.93
N MET A 189 6.79 2.03 -3.29
CA MET A 189 7.44 1.05 -2.39
C MET A 189 7.81 1.72 -1.07
N GLY A 190 8.00 0.92 -0.03
CA GLY A 190 8.67 1.31 1.21
C GLY A 190 10.01 0.59 1.30
N LYS A 191 11.03 1.24 1.88
CA LYS A 191 12.34 0.63 2.15
C LYS A 191 12.50 0.41 3.65
N GLU A 192 12.82 -0.81 4.05
CA GLU A 192 13.10 -1.20 5.44
C GLU A 192 14.47 -1.91 5.48
N GLY A 193 15.50 -1.17 5.88
CA GLY A 193 16.88 -1.67 5.79
C GLY A 193 17.28 -1.95 4.35
N GLN A 194 17.58 -3.21 4.04
CA GLN A 194 17.91 -3.68 2.69
C GLN A 194 16.73 -4.34 1.97
N SER A 195 15.58 -4.41 2.61
CA SER A 195 14.36 -4.99 2.03
C SER A 195 13.42 -3.90 1.49
N PHE A 196 12.62 -4.26 0.51
CA PHE A 196 11.55 -3.39 -0.02
C PHE A 196 10.20 -4.02 0.23
N ARG A 197 9.18 -3.19 0.48
CA ARG A 197 7.81 -3.67 0.63
C ARG A 197 6.83 -2.82 -0.15
N PHE A 198 5.75 -3.41 -0.58
CA PHE A 198 4.61 -2.65 -1.07
C PHE A 198 3.85 -2.03 0.12
N PRO A 199 3.60 -0.70 0.10
CA PRO A 199 2.89 -0.03 1.20
C PRO A 199 1.42 -0.48 1.29
N HIS A 200 0.89 -1.06 0.22
CA HIS A 200 -0.48 -1.54 0.13
C HIS A 200 -0.60 -2.65 -0.91
N ASP A 201 -1.44 -3.66 -0.64
CA ASP A 201 -1.66 -4.81 -1.55
C ASP A 201 -2.15 -4.37 -2.94
N MET A 202 -2.87 -3.25 -3.03
CA MET A 202 -3.33 -2.72 -4.31
C MET A 202 -2.18 -2.25 -5.20
N VAL A 203 -1.08 -1.77 -4.62
CA VAL A 203 0.12 -1.41 -5.39
C VAL A 203 0.81 -2.67 -5.91
N GLN A 204 0.84 -3.73 -5.10
CA GLN A 204 1.30 -5.05 -5.52
C GLN A 204 0.43 -5.60 -6.65
N GLN A 205 -0.90 -5.60 -6.49
CA GLN A 205 -1.86 -6.06 -7.50
C GLN A 205 -1.76 -5.26 -8.80
N ALA A 206 -1.56 -3.93 -8.71
CA ALA A 206 -1.34 -3.11 -9.89
C ALA A 206 -0.02 -3.46 -10.60
N GLY A 207 1.02 -3.83 -9.87
CA GLY A 207 2.26 -4.38 -10.41
C GLY A 207 2.02 -5.72 -11.14
N GLU A 208 1.19 -6.60 -10.57
CA GLU A 208 0.79 -7.88 -11.19
C GLU A 208 -0.08 -7.66 -12.44
N LEU A 209 -1.01 -6.70 -12.41
CA LEU A 209 -1.81 -6.32 -13.58
C LEU A 209 -0.96 -5.72 -14.71
N ALA A 210 0.08 -4.96 -14.40
CA ALA A 210 1.05 -4.49 -15.37
C ALA A 210 1.78 -5.65 -16.05
N LEU A 211 1.95 -6.81 -15.37
CA LEU A 211 2.41 -8.07 -15.98
C LEU A 211 1.45 -8.60 -17.05
N SER A 212 0.15 -8.57 -16.78
CA SER A 212 -0.86 -9.10 -17.72
C SER A 212 -0.96 -8.24 -18.98
N LEU A 213 -0.65 -6.95 -18.87
CA LEU A 213 -0.56 -6.03 -19.99
C LEU A 213 0.77 -6.15 -20.74
N SER A 214 1.86 -6.49 -20.05
CA SER A 214 3.17 -6.74 -20.63
C SER A 214 3.41 -8.25 -20.88
N ARG A 215 2.61 -8.88 -21.73
CA ARG A 215 2.78 -10.29 -22.20
C ARG A 215 4.20 -10.67 -22.68
N PHE A 216 5.16 -9.78 -22.54
CA PHE A 216 6.56 -9.96 -22.92
C PHE A 216 7.49 -10.48 -21.81
N LEU A 217 7.02 -10.60 -20.56
CA LEU A 217 7.83 -11.12 -19.44
C LEU A 217 7.44 -12.53 -19.00
N SER A 218 6.50 -13.18 -19.66
CA SER A 218 6.18 -14.60 -19.47
C SER A 218 7.23 -15.47 -20.14
N GLY A 219 8.38 -15.60 -19.51
CA GLY A 219 9.44 -16.53 -19.91
C GLY A 219 9.80 -17.45 -18.74
N PRO A 220 10.39 -18.62 -19.00
CA PRO A 220 10.77 -19.65 -18.01
C PRO A 220 11.69 -19.15 -16.89
N PHE A 221 12.04 -17.89 -16.89
CA PHE A 221 12.97 -17.25 -15.98
C PHE A 221 12.32 -16.92 -14.61
N ILE A 222 11.09 -16.42 -14.57
CA ILE A 222 10.41 -16.13 -13.31
C ILE A 222 10.16 -17.42 -12.53
N ASP A 223 9.77 -18.50 -13.24
CA ASP A 223 9.59 -19.82 -12.63
C ASP A 223 10.90 -20.35 -12.03
N SER A 224 12.04 -20.08 -12.66
CA SER A 224 13.35 -20.51 -12.16
C SER A 224 13.81 -19.76 -10.91
N ILE A 225 13.42 -18.48 -10.76
CA ILE A 225 13.73 -17.68 -9.55
C ILE A 225 12.80 -18.09 -8.41
N LEU A 226 11.49 -18.23 -8.65
CA LEU A 226 10.53 -18.66 -7.63
C LEU A 226 10.85 -20.07 -7.10
N GLN A 227 11.35 -20.97 -7.93
CA GLN A 227 11.82 -22.28 -7.50
C GLN A 227 13.08 -22.24 -6.62
N ARG A 228 13.97 -21.25 -6.81
CA ARG A 228 15.19 -21.08 -6.00
C ARG A 228 14.95 -20.38 -4.65
N THR A 229 13.85 -19.64 -4.50
CA THR A 229 13.50 -18.94 -3.25
C THR A 229 12.56 -19.75 -2.35
N SER A 230 12.13 -20.95 -2.78
CA SER A 230 11.25 -21.85 -2.02
C SER A 230 11.99 -22.92 -1.20
N TYR A 231 13.30 -22.74 -0.95
CA TYR A 231 14.13 -23.60 -0.09
C TYR A 231 14.66 -22.85 1.11
#